data_11bcaa1a3bf15db3b348189dc9fd8d5b
#
_entry.id   11bcaa1a3bf15db3b348189dc9fd8d5b
#
_cell.length_a   1.000
_cell.length_b   1.000
_cell.length_c   1.000
_cell.angle_alpha   90.00
_cell.angle_beta   90.00
_cell.angle_gamma   90.00
#
_symmetry.space_group_name_H-M   'P 1'
#
loop_
_entity.id
_entity.type
_entity.pdbx_description
1 polymer ?
#
loop_
_entity_poly.entity_id
_entity_poly.type
_entity_poly.pdbx_seq_one_letter_code
_entity_poly.pdbx_strand_id
1 'polypeptide(L)'
;MPTTINSTQTPELEVVSVAEDASVQTTEQILENTESTDCSTPANEGAEEIVVTGKSKSELVDMLAHLVENYPVNSIREQVEQIKTAFYKIHRAQVDSRLKEAAEQGENIEIAPDADEARLKELLKVYRDARDKATAESDKVKEENYRLKCEIIEELKALVSSEETLNATYTRFRELQARWKEIGQVPQAKVNDLWERYNLHVEHFYDFVKINKELRDLDLKKNFEAKVALCEAAEALAEQANIV
;
A
#
# COMPACT_ATOMS: atom_id res chain seq x y z
N MET A 1 68.27 -36.46 8.15
CA MET A 1 67.16 -36.00 7.34
C MET A 1 65.90 -35.99 8.23
N PRO A 2 65.43 -34.85 8.80
CA PRO A 2 64.21 -34.80 9.55
C PRO A 2 63.03 -34.55 8.60
N THR A 3 62.03 -35.40 8.71
CA THR A 3 60.75 -35.32 7.98
C THR A 3 59.88 -34.27 8.60
N THR A 4 59.54 -33.28 7.81
CA THR A 4 58.67 -32.15 8.13
C THR A 4 57.21 -32.66 8.26
N ILE A 5 56.63 -32.52 9.42
CA ILE A 5 55.18 -32.80 9.67
C ILE A 5 54.44 -31.59 9.19
N ASN A 6 53.56 -31.83 8.20
CA ASN A 6 52.68 -30.85 7.56
C ASN A 6 51.59 -30.47 8.56
N SER A 7 51.52 -29.19 8.90
CA SER A 7 50.48 -28.59 9.76
C SER A 7 49.15 -28.61 9.04
N THR A 8 48.23 -29.44 9.52
CA THR A 8 46.84 -29.45 9.04
C THR A 8 46.13 -28.18 9.55
N GLN A 9 45.86 -27.27 8.62
CA GLN A 9 44.96 -26.13 8.85
C GLN A 9 43.57 -26.63 9.21
N THR A 10 43.15 -26.36 10.43
CA THR A 10 41.76 -26.39 10.82
C THR A 10 41.02 -25.27 10.10
N PRO A 11 39.85 -25.50 9.46
CA PRO A 11 39.07 -24.42 8.95
C PRO A 11 38.54 -23.58 10.13
N GLU A 12 38.95 -22.35 10.19
CA GLU A 12 38.38 -21.29 11.00
C GLU A 12 36.90 -21.17 10.60
N LEU A 13 36.01 -21.64 11.49
CA LEU A 13 34.60 -21.31 11.42
C LEU A 13 34.47 -19.81 11.64
N GLU A 14 34.35 -19.10 10.54
CA GLU A 14 33.93 -17.71 10.50
C GLU A 14 32.58 -17.62 11.25
N VAL A 15 32.64 -17.28 12.51
CA VAL A 15 31.47 -16.86 13.29
C VAL A 15 31.08 -15.52 12.68
N VAL A 16 30.22 -15.59 11.65
CA VAL A 16 29.52 -14.41 11.17
C VAL A 16 28.72 -13.92 12.36
N SER A 17 29.23 -12.89 13.00
CA SER A 17 28.54 -12.04 13.95
C SER A 17 27.33 -11.45 13.21
N VAL A 18 26.24 -12.21 13.15
CA VAL A 18 24.94 -11.68 12.76
C VAL A 18 24.44 -10.89 13.94
N ALA A 19 25.02 -9.69 13.99
CA ALA A 19 24.35 -8.47 14.20
C ALA A 19 23.44 -8.27 15.38
N GLU A 20 24.00 -7.55 16.23
CA GLU A 20 23.36 -6.60 17.12
C GLU A 20 22.83 -5.33 16.40
N ASP A 21 22.31 -5.44 15.17
CA ASP A 21 21.70 -4.29 14.48
C ASP A 21 20.31 -4.63 13.89
N ALA A 22 19.58 -5.46 14.59
CA ALA A 22 18.14 -5.43 14.52
C ALA A 22 17.67 -4.64 15.74
N SER A 23 17.79 -3.31 15.68
CA SER A 23 16.97 -2.45 16.51
C SER A 23 15.55 -2.94 16.31
N VAL A 24 15.02 -3.57 17.36
CA VAL A 24 13.62 -3.85 17.52
C VAL A 24 12.92 -2.51 17.37
N GLN A 25 12.54 -2.16 16.13
CA GLN A 25 11.55 -1.13 15.92
C GLN A 25 10.30 -1.70 16.57
N THR A 26 10.04 -1.21 17.75
CA THR A 26 8.89 -1.54 18.55
C THR A 26 7.67 -1.39 17.66
N THR A 27 6.68 -2.27 17.80
CA THR A 27 5.38 -2.22 17.12
C THR A 27 4.77 -0.82 17.09
N GLU A 28 5.09 0.03 18.08
CA GLU A 28 4.74 1.45 18.13
C GLU A 28 5.39 2.29 17.00
N GLN A 29 6.63 2.04 16.61
CA GLN A 29 7.27 2.77 15.49
C GLN A 29 6.75 2.34 14.12
N ILE A 30 6.21 1.13 14.00
CA ILE A 30 5.53 0.67 12.79
C ILE A 30 4.13 1.30 12.71
N LEU A 31 3.46 1.51 13.83
CA LEU A 31 2.18 2.23 13.93
C LEU A 31 2.35 3.74 13.62
N GLU A 32 3.36 4.39 14.15
CA GLU A 32 3.61 5.83 13.88
C GLU A 32 3.96 6.11 12.41
N ASN A 33 4.60 5.19 11.70
CA ASN A 33 4.87 5.34 10.27
C ASN A 33 3.66 5.02 9.35
N THR A 34 2.56 4.52 9.89
CA THR A 34 1.37 4.17 9.11
C THR A 34 0.18 5.12 9.33
N GLU A 35 0.19 5.91 10.41
CA GLU A 35 -0.82 6.97 10.61
C GLU A 35 -0.60 8.20 9.73
N SER A 36 0.55 8.34 9.07
CA SER A 36 0.89 9.47 8.19
C SER A 36 0.73 9.17 6.70
N THR A 37 0.03 8.12 6.31
CA THR A 37 -0.49 8.09 4.95
C THR A 37 -1.82 8.82 4.97
N ASP A 38 -1.70 10.13 5.18
CA ASP A 38 -2.67 11.13 4.76
C ASP A 38 -3.30 10.65 3.46
N CYS A 39 -4.62 10.44 3.51
CA CYS A 39 -5.45 10.28 2.35
C CYS A 39 -5.48 11.63 1.62
N SER A 40 -4.31 12.12 1.25
CA SER A 40 -4.16 13.15 0.23
C SER A 40 -4.66 12.50 -1.05
N THR A 41 -5.89 12.76 -1.36
CA THR A 41 -6.35 12.86 -2.75
C THR A 41 -5.16 13.38 -3.54
N PRO A 42 -4.73 12.71 -4.62
CA PRO A 42 -3.63 13.22 -5.42
C PRO A 42 -3.94 14.67 -5.69
N ALA A 43 -3.03 15.55 -5.26
CA ALA A 43 -3.15 16.96 -5.42
C ALA A 43 -3.57 17.22 -6.86
N ASN A 44 -4.51 18.13 -7.02
CA ASN A 44 -5.07 18.62 -8.27
C ASN A 44 -3.94 19.24 -9.14
N GLU A 45 -2.99 18.40 -9.58
CA GLU A 45 -1.93 18.77 -10.51
C GLU A 45 -2.52 18.72 -11.91
N GLY A 46 -3.02 19.85 -12.40
CA GLY A 46 -3.20 20.04 -13.81
C GLY A 46 -4.48 20.69 -14.33
N ALA A 47 -5.51 20.94 -13.53
CA ALA A 47 -6.64 21.69 -14.03
C ALA A 47 -6.46 23.19 -13.66
N GLU A 48 -6.16 24.02 -14.62
CA GLU A 48 -6.07 25.49 -14.47
C GLU A 48 -7.37 26.04 -13.87
N GLU A 49 -7.27 27.06 -13.02
CA GLU A 49 -8.41 27.76 -12.46
C GLU A 49 -9.21 28.39 -13.59
N ILE A 50 -10.39 27.84 -13.88
CA ILE A 50 -11.21 28.33 -15.00
C ILE A 50 -12.05 29.52 -14.57
N VAL A 51 -11.97 30.59 -15.34
CA VAL A 51 -12.82 31.79 -15.19
C VAL A 51 -14.13 31.55 -15.96
N VAL A 52 -15.20 31.22 -15.24
CA VAL A 52 -16.56 31.01 -15.82
C VAL A 52 -17.39 32.27 -15.88
N THR A 53 -16.94 33.38 -15.25
CA THR A 53 -17.66 34.66 -15.15
C THR A 53 -17.63 35.40 -16.47
N GLY A 54 -18.79 35.85 -16.94
CA GLY A 54 -18.89 36.69 -18.18
C GLY A 54 -18.88 35.90 -19.50
N LYS A 55 -18.90 34.58 -19.46
CA LYS A 55 -18.94 33.73 -20.66
C LYS A 55 -20.36 33.45 -21.13
N SER A 56 -20.52 33.22 -22.43
CA SER A 56 -21.79 32.81 -23.05
C SER A 56 -22.03 31.31 -22.80
N LYS A 57 -23.27 30.85 -23.03
CA LYS A 57 -23.60 29.40 -22.90
C LYS A 57 -22.76 28.54 -23.85
N SER A 58 -22.59 28.94 -25.10
CA SER A 58 -21.80 28.22 -26.08
C SER A 58 -20.34 28.09 -25.65
N GLU A 59 -19.71 29.17 -25.15
CA GLU A 59 -18.34 29.16 -24.65
C GLU A 59 -18.16 28.24 -23.43
N LEU A 60 -19.16 28.17 -22.53
CA LEU A 60 -19.15 27.26 -21.40
C LEU A 60 -19.22 25.78 -21.83
N VAL A 61 -20.03 25.49 -22.86
CA VAL A 61 -20.11 24.13 -23.43
C VAL A 61 -18.82 23.74 -24.14
N ASP A 62 -18.18 24.67 -24.88
CA ASP A 62 -16.90 24.43 -25.55
C ASP A 62 -15.77 24.23 -24.52
N MET A 63 -15.76 24.97 -23.40
CA MET A 63 -14.85 24.74 -22.28
C MET A 63 -15.03 23.36 -21.66
N LEU A 64 -16.26 22.93 -21.45
CA LEU A 64 -16.54 21.59 -20.92
C LEU A 64 -16.05 20.50 -21.87
N ALA A 65 -16.28 20.66 -23.19
CA ALA A 65 -15.79 19.72 -24.19
C ALA A 65 -14.25 19.62 -24.14
N HIS A 66 -13.55 20.77 -24.10
CA HIS A 66 -12.10 20.81 -23.98
C HIS A 66 -11.58 20.11 -22.70
N LEU A 67 -12.24 20.33 -21.56
CA LEU A 67 -11.84 19.68 -20.30
C LEU A 67 -12.02 18.16 -20.35
N VAL A 68 -13.15 17.68 -20.88
CA VAL A 68 -13.45 16.25 -20.97
C VAL A 68 -12.51 15.51 -21.92
N GLU A 69 -12.02 16.19 -22.98
CA GLU A 69 -11.11 15.61 -23.97
C GLU A 69 -9.64 15.60 -23.51
N ASN A 70 -9.21 16.61 -22.76
CA ASN A 70 -7.77 16.83 -22.52
C ASN A 70 -7.31 16.53 -21.09
N TYR A 71 -8.22 16.38 -20.14
CA TYR A 71 -7.86 16.19 -18.72
C TYR A 71 -8.44 14.89 -18.12
N PRO A 72 -7.77 14.29 -17.13
CA PRO A 72 -8.29 13.14 -16.43
C PRO A 72 -9.61 13.45 -15.72
N VAL A 73 -10.59 12.58 -15.84
CA VAL A 73 -11.95 12.79 -15.31
C VAL A 73 -12.01 13.09 -13.82
N ASN A 74 -11.04 12.56 -13.05
CA ASN A 74 -10.98 12.76 -11.61
C ASN A 74 -10.45 14.16 -11.22
N SER A 75 -9.65 14.81 -12.07
CA SER A 75 -9.06 16.13 -11.79
C SER A 75 -9.98 17.30 -12.14
N ILE A 76 -10.98 17.10 -13.01
CA ILE A 76 -11.85 18.15 -13.53
C ILE A 76 -13.22 18.27 -12.85
N ARG A 77 -13.44 17.53 -11.76
CA ARG A 77 -14.75 17.49 -11.08
C ARG A 77 -15.28 18.85 -10.67
N GLU A 78 -14.43 19.66 -10.09
CA GLU A 78 -14.79 20.97 -9.59
C GLU A 78 -15.12 21.93 -10.76
N GLN A 79 -14.31 21.91 -11.81
CA GLN A 79 -14.51 22.71 -13.00
C GLN A 79 -15.82 22.34 -13.73
N VAL A 80 -16.13 21.06 -13.81
CA VAL A 80 -17.40 20.60 -14.41
C VAL A 80 -18.62 21.12 -13.63
N GLU A 81 -18.58 21.10 -12.29
CA GLU A 81 -19.66 21.63 -11.47
C GLU A 81 -19.78 23.14 -11.55
N GLN A 82 -18.65 23.87 -11.65
CA GLN A 82 -18.65 25.32 -11.87
C GLN A 82 -19.28 25.70 -13.22
N ILE A 83 -18.87 25.05 -14.31
CA ILE A 83 -19.43 25.25 -15.64
C ILE A 83 -20.93 24.96 -15.67
N LYS A 84 -21.34 23.83 -15.13
CA LYS A 84 -22.73 23.42 -15.04
C LYS A 84 -23.56 24.45 -14.28
N THR A 85 -23.10 24.93 -13.15
CA THR A 85 -23.79 25.94 -12.34
C THR A 85 -23.90 27.25 -13.09
N ALA A 86 -22.84 27.73 -13.72
CA ALA A 86 -22.83 28.95 -14.52
C ALA A 86 -23.77 28.87 -15.72
N PHE A 87 -23.74 27.72 -16.44
CA PHE A 87 -24.63 27.48 -17.58
C PHE A 87 -26.10 27.55 -17.19
N TYR A 88 -26.51 26.80 -16.17
CA TYR A 88 -27.92 26.77 -15.77
C TYR A 88 -28.38 28.09 -15.16
N LYS A 89 -27.51 28.90 -14.55
CA LYS A 89 -27.81 30.27 -14.11
C LYS A 89 -28.17 31.14 -15.29
N ILE A 90 -27.36 31.14 -16.37
CA ILE A 90 -27.61 31.91 -17.57
C ILE A 90 -28.85 31.43 -18.31
N HIS A 91 -28.98 30.10 -18.46
CA HIS A 91 -30.12 29.47 -19.12
C HIS A 91 -31.43 29.84 -18.42
N ARG A 92 -31.50 29.78 -17.10
CA ARG A 92 -32.68 30.16 -16.31
C ARG A 92 -33.04 31.65 -16.50
N ALA A 93 -32.07 32.53 -16.44
CA ALA A 93 -32.27 33.96 -16.66
C ALA A 93 -32.85 34.26 -18.06
N GLN A 94 -32.36 33.54 -19.10
CA GLN A 94 -32.85 33.70 -20.47
C GLN A 94 -34.28 33.15 -20.62
N VAL A 95 -34.60 32.02 -20.01
CA VAL A 95 -35.96 31.45 -20.00
C VAL A 95 -36.92 32.40 -19.29
N ASP A 96 -36.54 32.92 -18.11
CA ASP A 96 -37.36 33.86 -17.34
C ASP A 96 -37.62 35.17 -18.10
N SER A 97 -36.60 35.67 -18.83
CA SER A 97 -36.79 36.89 -19.69
C SER A 97 -37.75 36.62 -20.83
N ARG A 98 -37.61 35.47 -21.52
CA ARG A 98 -38.52 35.10 -22.63
C ARG A 98 -39.96 34.89 -22.14
N LEU A 99 -40.14 34.27 -20.96
CA LEU A 99 -41.49 34.09 -20.39
C LEU A 99 -42.12 35.45 -19.99
N LYS A 100 -41.37 36.44 -19.50
CA LYS A 100 -41.86 37.76 -19.20
C LYS A 100 -42.27 38.50 -20.48
N GLU A 101 -41.42 38.50 -21.50
CA GLU A 101 -41.71 39.08 -22.81
C GLU A 101 -42.98 38.47 -23.45
N ALA A 102 -43.14 37.16 -23.35
CA ALA A 102 -44.33 36.45 -23.84
C ALA A 102 -45.60 36.82 -23.06
N ALA A 103 -45.52 36.94 -21.77
CA ALA A 103 -46.63 37.33 -20.90
C ALA A 103 -47.08 38.79 -21.21
N GLU A 104 -46.14 39.67 -21.50
CA GLU A 104 -46.46 41.06 -21.93
C GLU A 104 -47.11 41.12 -23.29
N GLN A 105 -46.78 40.19 -24.20
CA GLN A 105 -47.34 40.13 -25.58
C GLN A 105 -48.62 39.27 -25.68
N GLY A 106 -49.01 38.58 -24.59
CA GLY A 106 -50.21 37.74 -24.55
C GLY A 106 -50.07 36.45 -25.38
N GLU A 107 -48.84 36.09 -25.74
CA GLU A 107 -48.54 34.89 -26.54
C GLU A 107 -48.19 33.69 -25.63
N ASN A 108 -48.72 32.52 -25.98
CA ASN A 108 -48.34 31.28 -25.32
C ASN A 108 -47.16 30.69 -26.07
N ILE A 109 -45.94 30.91 -25.52
CA ILE A 109 -44.72 30.44 -26.17
C ILE A 109 -44.38 29.02 -25.65
N GLU A 110 -44.31 28.05 -26.56
CA GLU A 110 -43.58 26.79 -26.33
C GLU A 110 -42.06 27.10 -26.34
N ILE A 111 -41.37 26.82 -25.23
CA ILE A 111 -39.93 27.00 -25.16
C ILE A 111 -39.27 25.99 -26.08
N ALA A 112 -38.71 26.47 -27.19
CA ALA A 112 -37.97 25.64 -28.12
C ALA A 112 -36.77 24.95 -27.43
N PRO A 113 -36.46 23.69 -27.75
CA PRO A 113 -35.30 23.00 -27.18
C PRO A 113 -34.00 23.76 -27.50
N ASP A 114 -33.22 24.04 -26.46
CA ASP A 114 -31.95 24.74 -26.56
C ASP A 114 -30.86 23.77 -27.02
N ALA A 115 -30.25 24.04 -28.16
CA ALA A 115 -29.17 23.20 -28.70
C ALA A 115 -27.95 23.14 -27.78
N ASP A 116 -27.62 24.27 -27.10
CA ASP A 116 -26.51 24.32 -26.15
C ASP A 116 -26.81 23.47 -24.91
N GLU A 117 -28.07 23.43 -24.45
CA GLU A 117 -28.48 22.57 -23.34
C GLU A 117 -28.39 21.09 -23.71
N ALA A 118 -28.82 20.71 -24.92
CA ALA A 118 -28.74 19.35 -25.42
C ALA A 118 -27.26 18.88 -25.48
N ARG A 119 -26.38 19.73 -26.03
CA ARG A 119 -24.93 19.46 -26.11
C ARG A 119 -24.28 19.37 -24.72
N LEU A 120 -24.66 20.24 -23.77
CA LEU A 120 -24.20 20.17 -22.39
C LEU A 120 -24.58 18.84 -21.73
N LYS A 121 -25.85 18.42 -21.88
CA LYS A 121 -26.35 17.15 -21.32
C LYS A 121 -25.60 15.95 -21.88
N GLU A 122 -25.28 15.95 -23.16
CA GLU A 122 -24.50 14.89 -23.79
C GLU A 122 -23.07 14.83 -23.24
N LEU A 123 -22.37 15.98 -23.15
CA LEU A 123 -21.03 16.07 -22.57
C LEU A 123 -21.01 15.64 -21.09
N LEU A 124 -21.99 16.06 -20.30
CA LEU A 124 -22.13 15.62 -18.91
C LEU A 124 -22.40 14.11 -18.79
N LYS A 125 -23.09 13.52 -19.76
CA LYS A 125 -23.29 12.06 -19.83
C LYS A 125 -21.95 11.37 -20.11
N VAL A 126 -21.21 11.81 -21.15
CA VAL A 126 -19.88 11.28 -21.48
C VAL A 126 -18.93 11.37 -20.26
N TYR A 127 -18.89 12.54 -19.60
CA TYR A 127 -18.10 12.74 -18.38
C TYR A 127 -18.49 11.75 -17.27
N ARG A 128 -19.80 11.56 -17.04
CA ARG A 128 -20.31 10.63 -16.01
C ARG A 128 -19.92 9.19 -16.32
N ASP A 129 -20.13 8.75 -17.57
CA ASP A 129 -19.79 7.40 -18.01
C ASP A 129 -18.28 7.14 -17.90
N ALA A 130 -17.45 8.14 -18.23
CA ALA A 130 -16.00 8.05 -18.09
C ALA A 130 -15.56 7.99 -16.61
N ARG A 131 -16.18 8.79 -15.73
CA ARG A 131 -15.93 8.76 -14.29
C ARG A 131 -16.30 7.41 -13.67
N ASP A 132 -17.46 6.88 -14.04
CA ASP A 132 -17.95 5.61 -13.52
C ASP A 132 -17.04 4.45 -13.97
N LYS A 133 -16.51 4.49 -15.20
CA LYS A 133 -15.47 3.56 -15.67
C LYS A 133 -14.17 3.69 -14.87
N ALA A 134 -13.67 4.91 -14.66
CA ALA A 134 -12.44 5.16 -13.90
C ALA A 134 -12.58 4.69 -12.44
N THR A 135 -13.75 4.91 -11.83
CA THR A 135 -14.05 4.42 -10.48
C THR A 135 -14.06 2.89 -10.43
N ALA A 136 -14.77 2.26 -11.37
CA ALA A 136 -14.83 0.79 -11.44
C ALA A 136 -13.46 0.15 -11.68
N GLU A 137 -12.61 0.79 -12.48
CA GLU A 137 -11.22 0.34 -12.70
C GLU A 137 -10.38 0.47 -11.43
N SER A 138 -10.47 1.61 -10.75
CA SER A 138 -9.81 1.82 -9.45
C SER A 138 -10.25 0.80 -8.41
N ASP A 139 -11.54 0.50 -8.34
CA ASP A 139 -12.08 -0.49 -7.39
C ASP A 139 -11.61 -1.92 -7.70
N LYS A 140 -11.48 -2.28 -8.99
CA LYS A 140 -10.86 -3.55 -9.39
C LYS A 140 -9.41 -3.65 -8.95
N VAL A 141 -8.62 -2.59 -9.16
CA VAL A 141 -7.22 -2.54 -8.72
C VAL A 141 -7.11 -2.69 -7.19
N LYS A 142 -7.97 -2.00 -6.43
CA LYS A 142 -7.99 -2.12 -4.96
C LYS A 142 -8.36 -3.54 -4.51
N GLU A 143 -9.31 -4.19 -5.18
CA GLU A 143 -9.71 -5.56 -4.86
C GLU A 143 -8.60 -6.56 -5.17
N GLU A 144 -7.89 -6.38 -6.28
CA GLU A 144 -6.71 -7.18 -6.61
C GLU A 144 -5.58 -6.97 -5.59
N ASN A 145 -5.32 -5.73 -5.17
CA ASN A 145 -4.37 -5.41 -4.11
C ASN A 145 -4.74 -6.11 -2.79
N TYR A 146 -6.04 -6.15 -2.45
CA TYR A 146 -6.51 -6.89 -1.28
C TYR A 146 -6.22 -8.39 -1.40
N ARG A 147 -6.47 -8.99 -2.56
CA ARG A 147 -6.17 -10.40 -2.81
C ARG A 147 -4.68 -10.70 -2.64
N LEU A 148 -3.81 -9.89 -3.25
CA LEU A 148 -2.35 -10.03 -3.14
C LEU A 148 -1.86 -9.89 -1.69
N LYS A 149 -2.42 -8.96 -0.92
CA LYS A 149 -2.08 -8.82 0.52
C LYS A 149 -2.56 -10.01 1.34
N CYS A 150 -3.71 -10.57 1.04
CA CYS A 150 -4.17 -11.81 1.69
C CYS A 150 -3.23 -12.98 1.38
N GLU A 151 -2.72 -13.10 0.16
CA GLU A 151 -1.74 -14.14 -0.20
C GLU A 151 -0.46 -14.00 0.63
N ILE A 152 0.04 -12.77 0.83
CA ILE A 152 1.21 -12.53 1.70
C ILE A 152 0.93 -12.98 3.15
N ILE A 153 -0.26 -12.73 3.68
CA ILE A 153 -0.64 -13.19 5.03
C ILE A 153 -0.61 -14.72 5.11
N GLU A 154 -1.10 -15.43 4.11
CA GLU A 154 -1.03 -16.90 4.10
C GLU A 154 0.42 -17.40 3.94
N GLU A 155 1.25 -16.72 3.14
CA GLU A 155 2.68 -17.01 3.06
C GLU A 155 3.39 -16.78 4.41
N LEU A 156 3.08 -15.69 5.13
CA LEU A 156 3.61 -15.41 6.48
C LEU A 156 3.22 -16.51 7.47
N LYS A 157 1.98 -16.98 7.43
CA LYS A 157 1.49 -18.07 8.26
C LYS A 157 2.23 -19.37 7.95
N ALA A 158 2.49 -19.67 6.69
CA ALA A 158 3.21 -20.86 6.27
C ALA A 158 4.68 -20.85 6.73
N LEU A 159 5.33 -19.67 6.83
CA LEU A 159 6.72 -19.56 7.28
C LEU A 159 6.94 -20.10 8.68
N VAL A 160 6.02 -19.89 9.59
CA VAL A 160 6.11 -20.38 10.99
C VAL A 160 6.03 -21.91 11.06
N SER A 161 5.43 -22.55 10.06
CA SER A 161 5.26 -24.00 9.97
C SER A 161 6.32 -24.66 9.07
N SER A 162 7.24 -23.89 8.49
CA SER A 162 8.25 -24.43 7.58
C SER A 162 9.40 -25.10 8.34
N GLU A 163 9.94 -26.19 7.79
CA GLU A 163 11.14 -26.89 8.32
C GLU A 163 12.46 -26.22 7.85
N GLU A 164 12.40 -25.01 7.29
CA GLU A 164 13.55 -24.30 6.78
C GLU A 164 14.46 -23.79 7.91
N THR A 165 15.71 -23.47 7.56
CA THR A 165 16.64 -22.87 8.52
C THR A 165 16.16 -21.47 8.91
N LEU A 166 16.37 -21.08 10.16
CA LEU A 166 15.95 -19.77 10.69
C LEU A 166 16.41 -18.58 9.82
N ASN A 167 17.61 -18.66 9.23
CA ASN A 167 18.14 -17.61 8.35
C ASN A 167 17.36 -17.51 7.04
N ALA A 168 17.01 -18.64 6.42
CA ALA A 168 16.21 -18.66 5.20
C ALA A 168 14.81 -18.11 5.47
N THR A 169 14.19 -18.54 6.57
CA THR A 169 12.86 -18.07 7.02
C THR A 169 12.87 -16.55 7.24
N TYR A 170 13.94 -16.00 7.86
CA TYR A 170 14.07 -14.57 8.09
C TYR A 170 14.26 -13.76 6.80
N THR A 171 15.02 -14.29 5.85
CA THR A 171 15.18 -13.68 4.52
C THR A 171 13.83 -13.61 3.80
N ARG A 172 13.11 -14.73 3.81
CA ARG A 172 11.78 -14.82 3.20
C ARG A 172 10.77 -13.86 3.84
N PHE A 173 10.81 -13.74 5.17
CA PHE A 173 9.99 -12.77 5.90
C PHE A 173 10.23 -11.33 5.44
N ARG A 174 11.50 -10.92 5.27
CA ARG A 174 11.84 -9.58 4.76
C ARG A 174 11.34 -9.35 3.32
N GLU A 175 11.43 -10.35 2.47
CA GLU A 175 10.89 -10.28 1.11
C GLU A 175 9.37 -10.06 1.13
N LEU A 176 8.65 -10.76 1.98
CA LEU A 176 7.20 -10.59 2.14
C LEU A 176 6.82 -9.20 2.67
N GLN A 177 7.59 -8.67 3.62
CA GLN A 177 7.40 -7.29 4.09
C GLN A 177 7.65 -6.25 2.99
N ALA A 178 8.66 -6.46 2.14
CA ALA A 178 8.94 -5.58 1.01
C ALA A 178 7.76 -5.60 0.00
N ARG A 179 7.32 -6.80 -0.40
CA ARG A 179 6.15 -6.98 -1.28
C ARG A 179 4.88 -6.35 -0.70
N TRP A 180 4.67 -6.47 0.62
CA TRP A 180 3.52 -5.83 1.29
C TRP A 180 3.50 -4.32 1.12
N LYS A 181 4.66 -3.67 1.21
CA LYS A 181 4.80 -2.21 1.05
C LYS A 181 4.61 -1.75 -0.39
N GLU A 182 4.99 -2.56 -1.36
CA GLU A 182 4.84 -2.27 -2.80
C GLU A 182 3.39 -2.33 -3.26
N ILE A 183 2.56 -3.18 -2.64
CA ILE A 183 1.15 -3.30 -2.99
C ILE A 183 0.40 -2.06 -2.51
N GLY A 184 -0.30 -1.42 -3.46
CA GLY A 184 -1.03 -0.18 -3.24
C GLY A 184 -2.24 -0.29 -2.30
N GLN A 185 -3.14 0.68 -2.44
CA GLN A 185 -4.33 0.81 -1.61
C GLN A 185 -5.30 -0.37 -1.81
N VAL A 186 -6.02 -0.71 -0.73
CA VAL A 186 -7.08 -1.71 -0.69
C VAL A 186 -8.44 -1.04 -0.42
N PRO A 187 -9.58 -1.73 -0.62
CA PRO A 187 -10.88 -1.18 -0.28
C PRO A 187 -10.96 -0.76 1.19
N GLN A 188 -11.42 0.46 1.45
CA GLN A 188 -11.45 1.05 2.79
C GLN A 188 -12.15 0.18 3.85
N ALA A 189 -13.23 -0.49 3.47
CA ALA A 189 -13.96 -1.36 4.38
C ALA A 189 -13.17 -2.59 4.87
N LYS A 190 -12.11 -2.98 4.14
CA LYS A 190 -11.29 -4.18 4.43
C LYS A 190 -9.94 -3.84 5.07
N VAL A 191 -9.59 -2.55 5.20
CA VAL A 191 -8.28 -2.11 5.69
C VAL A 191 -7.99 -2.62 7.09
N ASN A 192 -8.91 -2.40 8.04
CA ASN A 192 -8.70 -2.73 9.45
C ASN A 192 -8.54 -4.23 9.68
N ASP A 193 -9.45 -5.06 9.12
CA ASP A 193 -9.38 -6.51 9.21
C ASP A 193 -8.06 -7.05 8.62
N LEU A 194 -7.65 -6.49 7.48
CA LEU A 194 -6.40 -6.88 6.82
C LEU A 194 -5.17 -6.56 7.68
N TRP A 195 -5.15 -5.39 8.33
CA TRP A 195 -4.07 -4.97 9.21
C TRP A 195 -4.00 -5.80 10.49
N GLU A 196 -5.13 -6.08 11.12
CA GLU A 196 -5.20 -6.95 12.31
C GLU A 196 -4.63 -8.34 11.99
N ARG A 197 -5.05 -8.93 10.88
CA ARG A 197 -4.55 -10.24 10.44
C ARG A 197 -3.05 -10.20 10.12
N TYR A 198 -2.58 -9.18 9.44
CA TYR A 198 -1.16 -9.02 9.13
C TYR A 198 -0.32 -8.92 10.42
N ASN A 199 -0.69 -8.03 11.32
CA ASN A 199 0.03 -7.83 12.58
C ASN A 199 0.06 -9.10 13.43
N LEU A 200 -1.04 -9.82 13.54
CA LEU A 200 -1.11 -11.09 14.25
C LEU A 200 -0.07 -12.10 13.73
N HIS A 201 0.07 -12.25 12.41
CA HIS A 201 1.03 -13.19 11.83
C HIS A 201 2.47 -12.69 11.91
N VAL A 202 2.70 -11.38 11.90
CA VAL A 202 4.00 -10.76 12.16
C VAL A 202 4.43 -11.02 13.61
N GLU A 203 3.55 -10.85 14.60
CA GLU A 203 3.82 -11.17 16.00
C GLU A 203 4.14 -12.66 16.18
N HIS A 204 3.34 -13.54 15.60
CA HIS A 204 3.60 -14.99 15.65
C HIS A 204 4.96 -15.35 15.04
N PHE A 205 5.38 -14.66 13.98
CA PHE A 205 6.70 -14.87 13.40
C PHE A 205 7.82 -14.45 14.36
N TYR A 206 7.70 -13.30 15.03
CA TYR A 206 8.71 -12.87 16.01
C TYR A 206 8.77 -13.79 17.23
N ASP A 207 7.64 -14.28 17.71
CA ASP A 207 7.59 -15.29 18.79
C ASP A 207 8.28 -16.57 18.36
N PHE A 208 8.02 -17.05 17.14
CA PHE A 208 8.70 -18.21 16.58
C PHE A 208 10.22 -18.01 16.54
N VAL A 209 10.71 -16.88 16.06
CA VAL A 209 12.14 -16.54 16.03
C VAL A 209 12.74 -16.53 17.43
N LYS A 210 12.06 -15.93 18.40
CA LYS A 210 12.50 -15.86 19.80
C LYS A 210 12.62 -17.24 20.42
N ILE A 211 11.59 -18.08 20.29
CA ILE A 211 11.59 -19.44 20.81
C ILE A 211 12.72 -20.27 20.20
N ASN A 212 12.93 -20.20 18.90
CA ASN A 212 14.01 -20.93 18.23
C ASN A 212 15.40 -20.45 18.68
N LYS A 213 15.58 -19.15 18.93
CA LYS A 213 16.83 -18.63 19.50
C LYS A 213 17.07 -19.19 20.90
N GLU A 214 16.07 -19.15 21.78
CA GLU A 214 16.17 -19.67 23.14
C GLU A 214 16.48 -21.18 23.17
N LEU A 215 15.85 -21.98 22.30
CA LEU A 215 16.14 -23.40 22.16
C LEU A 215 17.59 -23.65 21.73
N ARG A 216 18.08 -22.90 20.76
CA ARG A 216 19.46 -22.99 20.28
C ARG A 216 20.46 -22.65 21.39
N ASP A 217 20.18 -21.60 22.16
CA ASP A 217 21.03 -21.18 23.27
C ASP A 217 21.08 -22.26 24.37
N LEU A 218 19.95 -22.90 24.65
CA LEU A 218 19.90 -24.06 25.57
C LEU A 218 20.68 -25.25 25.07
N ASP A 219 20.61 -25.58 23.79
CA ASP A 219 21.37 -26.66 23.18
C ASP A 219 22.88 -26.38 23.20
N LEU A 220 23.27 -25.16 22.89
CA LEU A 220 24.67 -24.73 22.99
C LEU A 220 25.20 -24.84 24.43
N LYS A 221 24.40 -24.44 25.43
CA LYS A 221 24.74 -24.55 26.84
C LYS A 221 24.90 -26.02 27.25
N LYS A 222 23.97 -26.88 26.92
CA LYS A 222 24.07 -28.33 27.20
C LYS A 222 25.29 -28.98 26.56
N ASN A 223 25.57 -28.64 25.29
CA ASN A 223 26.73 -29.13 24.57
C ASN A 223 28.03 -28.64 25.22
N PHE A 224 28.06 -27.40 25.70
CA PHE A 224 29.21 -26.87 26.42
C PHE A 224 29.42 -27.61 27.76
N GLU A 225 28.38 -27.75 28.56
CA GLU A 225 28.45 -28.49 29.83
C GLU A 225 28.90 -29.95 29.62
N ALA A 226 28.40 -30.64 28.60
CA ALA A 226 28.85 -32.00 28.28
C ALA A 226 30.32 -32.04 27.85
N LYS A 227 30.81 -31.05 27.09
CA LYS A 227 32.24 -30.96 26.70
C LYS A 227 33.13 -30.68 27.90
N VAL A 228 32.71 -29.81 28.81
CA VAL A 228 33.44 -29.53 30.05
C VAL A 228 33.58 -30.77 30.91
N ALA A 229 32.47 -31.50 31.10
CA ALA A 229 32.51 -32.74 31.88
C ALA A 229 33.42 -33.82 31.27
N LEU A 230 33.53 -33.90 29.96
CA LEU A 230 34.49 -34.79 29.27
C LEU A 230 35.92 -34.36 29.46
N CYS A 231 36.23 -33.05 29.47
CA CYS A 231 37.55 -32.51 29.74
C CYS A 231 37.97 -32.80 31.20
N GLU A 232 37.08 -32.51 32.15
CA GLU A 232 37.31 -32.81 33.57
C GLU A 232 37.60 -34.30 33.83
N ALA A 233 36.81 -35.17 33.19
CA ALA A 233 37.03 -36.63 33.28
C ALA A 233 38.39 -37.07 32.68
N ALA A 234 38.79 -36.46 31.55
CA ALA A 234 40.07 -36.76 30.93
C ALA A 234 41.25 -36.24 31.79
N GLU A 235 41.14 -35.06 32.40
CA GLU A 235 42.15 -34.51 33.34
C GLU A 235 42.30 -35.38 34.57
N ALA A 236 41.20 -35.83 35.18
CA ALA A 236 41.22 -36.74 36.33
C ALA A 236 41.90 -38.07 36.01
N LEU A 237 41.67 -38.61 34.78
CA LEU A 237 42.35 -39.82 34.34
C LEU A 237 43.87 -39.62 34.14
N ALA A 238 44.26 -38.46 33.59
CA ALA A 238 45.65 -38.11 33.37
C ALA A 238 46.41 -37.92 34.70
N GLU A 239 45.77 -37.31 35.72
CA GLU A 239 46.33 -37.21 37.06
C GLU A 239 46.54 -38.60 37.71
N GLN A 240 45.56 -39.52 37.58
CA GLN A 240 45.70 -40.87 38.09
C GLN A 240 46.85 -41.63 37.40
N ALA A 241 47.06 -41.43 36.12
CA ALA A 241 48.13 -42.07 35.36
C ALA A 241 49.54 -41.56 35.75
N ASN A 242 49.66 -40.32 36.25
CA ASN A 242 50.93 -39.73 36.72
C ASN A 242 51.31 -40.15 38.15
N ILE A 243 50.48 -40.86 38.89
CA ILE A 243 50.72 -41.30 40.25
C ILE A 243 51.34 -42.75 40.29
N VAL A 244 51.42 -43.41 39.14
CA VAL A 244 52.06 -44.73 38.97
C VAL A 244 53.44 -44.56 38.36
#